data_744ce8911c2d2b22b7c5b7404e69b7b2
#
_entry.id   744ce8911c2d2b22b7c5b7404e69b7b2
#
_cell.length_a   1.000
_cell.length_b   1.000
_cell.length_c   1.000
_cell.angle_alpha   90.00
_cell.angle_beta   90.00
_cell.angle_gamma   90.00
#
_symmetry.space_group_name_H-M   'P 1'
#
loop_
_entity.id
_entity.type
_entity.pdbx_description
1 polymer ?
#
loop_
_entity_poly.entity_id
_entity_poly.type
_entity_poly.pdbx_seq_one_letter_code
_entity_poly.pdbx_strand_id
1 'polypeptide(L)'
;MKKKSLEQQEKQYDERRKRLRRLLGLILFLTLTVIGMGLWASLRRRTTVVNVPVTLPKNVNRRLSGYTFTRSEEGRQIFTLHAARTLDYGKGAHMLLEDVHVIIFGRAGNRHDEVTTDRCQYDSETNALACSGKASVKLEAEAGMPVKPSLRDRQPLFLETSDISFDPSHSTITTPRAVHFHFGPASGASLGLVYNTRTGELILKRDVTLRLPQGGAGTIEALAGSLIYTKQSNGISLGAPIHVVQGGRELSASTGAVFLDAANRVTRVTLSGVQGSDVLPANEIKGSG
;
A
#
# COMPACT_ATOMS: atom_id res chain seq x y z
N MET A 1 -52.97 -11.09 55.65
CA MET A 1 -52.26 -12.08 54.85
C MET A 1 -51.62 -11.51 53.52
N LYS A 2 -51.96 -10.32 53.03
CA LYS A 2 -51.40 -9.75 51.76
C LYS A 2 -49.97 -9.17 51.84
N LYS A 3 -49.46 -8.76 53.01
CA LYS A 3 -48.15 -8.15 53.15
C LYS A 3 -46.94 -9.11 52.95
N LYS A 4 -47.09 -10.39 53.34
CA LYS A 4 -46.04 -11.41 53.20
C LYS A 4 -45.81 -11.86 51.75
N SER A 5 -46.80 -11.74 50.87
CA SER A 5 -46.68 -12.13 49.44
C SER A 5 -45.93 -11.09 48.63
N LEU A 6 -46.02 -9.81 48.98
CA LEU A 6 -45.32 -8.71 48.33
C LEU A 6 -43.80 -8.72 48.63
N GLU A 7 -43.41 -8.94 49.87
CA GLU A 7 -42.00 -9.08 50.26
C GLU A 7 -41.30 -10.29 49.65
N GLN A 8 -42.04 -11.39 49.43
CA GLN A 8 -41.47 -12.54 48.71
C GLN A 8 -41.28 -12.28 47.23
N GLN A 9 -42.16 -11.51 46.61
CA GLN A 9 -42.00 -11.12 45.20
C GLN A 9 -40.83 -10.13 44.99
N GLU A 10 -40.64 -9.17 45.89
CA GLU A 10 -39.49 -8.24 45.81
C GLU A 10 -38.14 -8.97 45.95
N LYS A 11 -38.04 -9.91 46.91
CA LYS A 11 -36.81 -10.71 47.05
C LYS A 11 -36.51 -11.57 45.82
N GLN A 12 -37.51 -12.14 45.18
CA GLN A 12 -37.33 -12.90 43.95
C GLN A 12 -36.89 -12.04 42.76
N TYR A 13 -37.39 -10.78 42.68
CA TYR A 13 -36.98 -9.82 41.67
C TYR A 13 -35.53 -9.36 41.87
N ASP A 14 -35.09 -9.15 43.08
CA ASP A 14 -33.72 -8.74 43.39
C ASP A 14 -32.71 -9.85 43.15
N GLU A 15 -33.04 -11.09 43.42
CA GLU A 15 -32.16 -12.22 43.11
C GLU A 15 -32.04 -12.45 41.60
N ARG A 16 -33.12 -12.28 40.82
CA ARG A 16 -33.07 -12.35 39.38
C ARG A 16 -32.22 -11.23 38.77
N ARG A 17 -32.34 -10.00 39.29
CA ARG A 17 -31.49 -8.87 38.88
C ARG A 17 -30.01 -9.10 39.19
N LYS A 18 -29.69 -9.67 40.36
CA LYS A 18 -28.31 -10.02 40.72
C LYS A 18 -27.72 -11.11 39.80
N ARG A 19 -28.50 -12.13 39.47
CA ARG A 19 -28.08 -13.18 38.53
C ARG A 19 -27.92 -12.64 37.10
N LEU A 20 -28.83 -11.79 36.66
CA LEU A 20 -28.76 -11.17 35.33
C LEU A 20 -27.53 -10.24 35.18
N ARG A 21 -27.23 -9.44 36.26
CA ARG A 21 -26.00 -8.61 36.29
C ARG A 21 -24.72 -9.43 36.28
N ARG A 22 -24.69 -10.57 36.97
CA ARG A 22 -23.53 -11.49 36.94
C ARG A 22 -23.36 -12.15 35.57
N LEU A 23 -24.45 -12.55 34.94
CA LEU A 23 -24.45 -13.10 33.57
C LEU A 23 -24.00 -12.08 32.54
N LEU A 24 -24.52 -10.85 32.61
CA LEU A 24 -24.08 -9.73 31.76
C LEU A 24 -22.59 -9.39 31.95
N GLY A 25 -22.11 -9.38 33.19
CA GLY A 25 -20.69 -9.18 33.51
C GLY A 25 -19.79 -10.28 32.94
N LEU A 26 -20.25 -11.54 33.02
CA LEU A 26 -19.52 -12.70 32.43
C LEU A 26 -19.46 -12.64 30.91
N ILE A 27 -20.55 -12.28 30.27
CA ILE A 27 -20.58 -12.12 28.79
C ILE A 27 -19.66 -10.99 28.37
N LEU A 28 -19.71 -9.85 29.06
CA LEU A 28 -18.83 -8.70 28.78
C LEU A 28 -17.34 -9.05 28.95
N PHE A 29 -17.02 -9.81 30.02
CA PHE A 29 -15.65 -10.27 30.26
C PHE A 29 -15.18 -11.24 29.16
N LEU A 30 -16.05 -12.15 28.73
CA LEU A 30 -15.75 -13.13 27.69
C LEU A 30 -15.54 -12.45 26.32
N THR A 31 -16.34 -11.44 25.98
CA THR A 31 -16.17 -10.67 24.75
C THR A 31 -14.87 -9.84 24.75
N LEU A 32 -14.52 -9.23 25.88
CA LEU A 32 -13.26 -8.49 26.04
C LEU A 32 -12.04 -9.40 25.93
N THR A 33 -12.10 -10.63 26.49
CA THR A 33 -10.99 -11.59 26.35
C THR A 33 -10.82 -12.09 24.92
N VAL A 34 -11.90 -12.34 24.18
CA VAL A 34 -11.85 -12.74 22.77
C VAL A 34 -11.27 -11.62 21.90
N ILE A 35 -11.70 -10.37 22.13
CA ILE A 35 -11.16 -9.19 21.43
C ILE A 35 -9.67 -9.00 21.76
N GLY A 36 -9.30 -9.11 23.04
CA GLY A 36 -7.90 -9.02 23.49
C GLY A 36 -7.00 -10.10 22.87
N MET A 37 -7.47 -11.35 22.80
CA MET A 37 -6.76 -12.43 22.13
C MET A 37 -6.64 -12.20 20.61
N GLY A 38 -7.69 -11.69 19.96
CA GLY A 38 -7.67 -11.34 18.54
C GLY A 38 -6.67 -10.23 18.23
N LEU A 39 -6.65 -9.18 19.02
CA LEU A 39 -5.68 -8.08 18.92
C LEU A 39 -4.24 -8.57 19.19
N TRP A 40 -4.04 -9.40 20.21
CA TRP A 40 -2.73 -9.95 20.52
C TRP A 40 -2.20 -10.89 19.42
N ALA A 41 -3.07 -11.73 18.84
CA ALA A 41 -2.74 -12.58 17.71
C ALA A 41 -2.43 -11.75 16.44
N SER A 42 -3.14 -10.64 16.21
CA SER A 42 -2.89 -9.76 15.07
C SER A 42 -1.57 -8.96 15.23
N LEU A 43 -1.23 -8.56 16.46
CA LEU A 43 0.05 -7.90 16.76
C LEU A 43 1.25 -8.84 16.67
N ARG A 44 1.09 -10.13 16.96
CA ARG A 44 2.15 -11.14 16.78
C ARG A 44 2.39 -11.52 15.31
N ARG A 45 1.43 -11.29 14.42
CA ARG A 45 1.59 -11.49 12.96
C ARG A 45 2.29 -10.31 12.27
N ARG A 46 3.03 -9.47 13.02
CA ARG A 46 3.96 -8.53 12.39
C ARG A 46 5.00 -9.36 11.67
N THR A 47 4.96 -9.29 10.36
CA THR A 47 5.94 -9.85 9.43
C THR A 47 7.34 -9.64 10.00
N THR A 48 7.96 -10.72 10.42
CA THR A 48 9.40 -10.73 10.66
C THR A 48 10.05 -10.39 9.34
N VAL A 49 10.64 -9.21 9.25
CA VAL A 49 11.57 -8.89 8.16
C VAL A 49 12.70 -9.89 8.31
N VAL A 50 12.68 -10.94 7.49
CA VAL A 50 13.72 -11.93 7.48
C VAL A 50 14.97 -11.23 6.95
N ASN A 51 15.91 -10.94 7.84
CA ASN A 51 17.24 -10.48 7.46
C ASN A 51 17.91 -11.63 6.71
N VAL A 52 17.90 -11.58 5.38
CA VAL A 52 18.54 -12.58 4.53
C VAL A 52 20.06 -12.44 4.71
N PRO A 53 20.77 -13.42 5.28
CA PRO A 53 22.22 -13.35 5.37
C PRO A 53 22.84 -13.37 3.96
N VAL A 54 23.70 -12.43 3.68
CA VAL A 54 24.38 -12.25 2.37
C VAL A 54 25.37 -13.37 2.06
N THR A 55 25.69 -14.23 3.02
CA THR A 55 26.64 -15.33 2.86
C THR A 55 25.93 -16.59 2.37
N LEU A 56 26.35 -17.10 1.21
CA LEU A 56 25.90 -18.39 0.67
C LEU A 56 26.19 -19.51 1.70
N PRO A 57 25.15 -20.21 2.20
CA PRO A 57 25.35 -21.39 3.03
C PRO A 57 25.97 -22.52 2.20
N LYS A 58 26.89 -23.31 2.80
CA LYS A 58 27.61 -24.42 2.15
C LYS A 58 26.73 -25.61 1.69
N ASN A 59 25.41 -25.56 1.86
CA ASN A 59 24.49 -26.67 1.60
C ASN A 59 23.45 -26.32 0.53
N VAL A 60 23.89 -25.95 -0.67
CA VAL A 60 22.98 -25.85 -1.83
C VAL A 60 22.76 -27.24 -2.39
N ASN A 61 21.55 -27.79 -2.24
CA ASN A 61 21.20 -29.13 -2.74
C ASN A 61 20.90 -29.14 -4.23
N ARG A 62 20.35 -28.05 -4.77
CA ARG A 62 19.98 -28.00 -6.18
C ARG A 62 20.09 -26.58 -6.71
N ARG A 63 20.72 -26.43 -7.88
CA ARG A 63 20.75 -25.19 -8.66
C ARG A 63 19.93 -25.43 -9.93
N LEU A 64 18.94 -24.59 -10.16
CA LEU A 64 18.10 -24.60 -11.34
C LEU A 64 18.34 -23.32 -12.11
N SER A 65 18.36 -23.41 -13.43
CA SER A 65 18.32 -22.26 -14.36
C SER A 65 16.94 -22.17 -14.98
N GLY A 66 16.36 -20.98 -14.98
CA GLY A 66 15.05 -20.71 -15.57
C GLY A 66 13.90 -21.30 -14.75
N TYR A 67 13.54 -20.64 -13.65
CA TYR A 67 12.37 -21.02 -12.84
C TYR A 67 11.19 -20.13 -13.21
N THR A 68 10.04 -20.75 -13.47
CA THR A 68 8.77 -20.07 -13.69
C THR A 68 7.70 -20.67 -12.80
N PHE A 69 7.00 -19.81 -12.09
CA PHE A 69 5.87 -20.19 -11.25
C PHE A 69 4.69 -19.28 -11.55
N THR A 70 3.51 -19.86 -11.80
CA THR A 70 2.27 -19.11 -12.01
C THR A 70 1.25 -19.55 -10.98
N ARG A 71 0.68 -18.58 -10.28
CA ARG A 71 -0.45 -18.77 -9.39
C ARG A 71 -1.74 -18.36 -10.08
N SER A 72 -2.73 -19.26 -10.03
CA SER A 72 -4.07 -18.99 -10.53
C SER A 72 -5.10 -19.24 -9.44
N GLU A 73 -6.15 -18.45 -9.38
CA GLU A 73 -7.32 -18.62 -8.51
C GLU A 73 -8.58 -18.56 -9.38
N GLU A 74 -9.47 -19.53 -9.22
CA GLU A 74 -10.72 -19.63 -10.00
C GLU A 74 -10.50 -19.57 -11.53
N GLY A 75 -9.41 -20.18 -12.02
CA GLY A 75 -9.06 -20.19 -13.45
C GLY A 75 -8.44 -18.91 -13.98
N ARG A 76 -8.19 -17.91 -13.13
CA ARG A 76 -7.53 -16.65 -13.50
C ARG A 76 -6.13 -16.59 -12.96
N GLN A 77 -5.19 -16.14 -13.78
CA GLN A 77 -3.83 -15.87 -13.32
C GLN A 77 -3.83 -14.69 -12.38
N ILE A 78 -3.21 -14.86 -11.21
CA ILE A 78 -3.02 -13.81 -10.19
C ILE A 78 -1.64 -13.19 -10.35
N PHE A 79 -0.61 -14.02 -10.43
CA PHE A 79 0.74 -13.57 -10.74
C PHE A 79 1.56 -14.67 -11.42
N THR A 80 2.57 -14.27 -12.16
CA THR A 80 3.62 -15.12 -12.69
C THR A 80 4.97 -14.60 -12.23
N LEU A 81 5.78 -15.50 -11.68
CA LEU A 81 7.13 -15.23 -11.24
C LEU A 81 8.11 -15.94 -12.17
N HIS A 82 9.09 -15.22 -12.67
CA HIS A 82 10.24 -15.74 -13.40
C HIS A 82 11.51 -15.44 -12.63
N ALA A 83 12.40 -16.42 -12.50
CA ALA A 83 13.72 -16.24 -11.94
C ALA A 83 14.76 -16.87 -12.87
N ALA A 84 15.84 -16.16 -13.17
CA ALA A 84 16.89 -16.71 -14.04
C ALA A 84 17.63 -17.84 -13.33
N ARG A 85 17.78 -17.77 -12.02
CA ARG A 85 18.43 -18.80 -11.20
C ARG A 85 17.68 -19.04 -9.92
N THR A 86 17.66 -20.31 -9.50
CA THR A 86 17.05 -20.72 -8.23
C THR A 86 18.02 -21.61 -7.48
N LEU A 87 18.22 -21.33 -6.20
CA LEU A 87 19.00 -22.11 -5.28
C LEU A 87 18.06 -22.68 -4.22
N ASP A 88 17.96 -24.02 -4.19
CA ASP A 88 17.16 -24.76 -3.21
C ASP A 88 18.08 -25.28 -2.13
N TYR A 89 17.81 -24.96 -0.88
CA TYR A 89 18.61 -25.37 0.26
C TYR A 89 18.22 -26.72 0.85
N GLY A 90 17.20 -27.40 0.31
CA GLY A 90 16.84 -28.80 0.62
C GLY A 90 16.34 -29.06 2.06
N LYS A 91 16.38 -28.08 2.94
CA LYS A 91 15.87 -28.14 4.31
C LYS A 91 14.94 -26.95 4.55
N GLY A 92 13.66 -27.11 4.24
CA GLY A 92 12.66 -26.09 4.44
C GLY A 92 12.01 -25.61 3.15
N ALA A 93 10.93 -24.86 3.31
CA ALA A 93 10.11 -24.33 2.24
C ALA A 93 10.71 -23.11 1.50
N HIS A 94 12.01 -22.82 1.71
CA HIS A 94 12.62 -21.58 1.23
C HIS A 94 13.52 -21.81 0.03
N MET A 95 13.34 -21.03 -1.01
CA MET A 95 14.18 -20.98 -2.20
C MET A 95 14.76 -19.57 -2.37
N LEU A 96 16.03 -19.47 -2.73
CA LEU A 96 16.64 -18.21 -3.16
C LEU A 96 16.48 -18.09 -4.67
N LEU A 97 15.87 -17.00 -5.09
CA LEU A 97 15.65 -16.63 -6.48
C LEU A 97 16.56 -15.48 -6.86
N GLU A 98 17.20 -15.54 -8.02
CA GLU A 98 18.04 -14.47 -8.56
C GLU A 98 17.53 -14.01 -9.90
N ASP A 99 17.68 -12.70 -10.19
CA ASP A 99 17.18 -12.02 -11.38
C ASP A 99 15.66 -12.27 -11.53
N VAL A 100 14.91 -11.74 -10.59
CA VAL A 100 13.48 -12.03 -10.41
C VAL A 100 12.63 -11.01 -11.16
N HIS A 101 11.68 -11.51 -11.95
CA HIS A 101 10.64 -10.72 -12.62
C HIS A 101 9.27 -11.28 -12.24
N VAL A 102 8.43 -10.47 -11.63
CA VAL A 102 7.07 -10.82 -11.23
C VAL A 102 6.09 -10.01 -12.05
N ILE A 103 5.14 -10.69 -12.67
CA ILE A 103 4.00 -10.07 -13.36
C ILE A 103 2.76 -10.33 -12.53
N ILE A 104 2.06 -9.28 -12.13
CA ILE A 104 0.84 -9.34 -11.32
C ILE A 104 -0.33 -8.93 -12.19
N PHE A 105 -1.33 -9.79 -12.33
CA PHE A 105 -2.45 -9.55 -13.23
C PHE A 105 -3.62 -8.86 -12.52
N GLY A 106 -4.22 -7.88 -13.18
CA GLY A 106 -5.44 -7.26 -12.72
C GLY A 106 -6.67 -8.17 -12.90
N ARG A 107 -7.73 -7.92 -12.14
CA ARG A 107 -8.97 -8.72 -12.18
C ARG A 107 -9.60 -8.84 -13.57
N ALA A 108 -9.48 -7.83 -14.40
CA ALA A 108 -10.08 -7.80 -15.73
C ALA A 108 -9.17 -8.38 -16.83
N GLY A 109 -7.94 -8.84 -16.51
CA GLY A 109 -6.99 -9.40 -17.45
C GLY A 109 -6.40 -8.41 -18.46
N ASN A 110 -6.77 -7.13 -18.39
CA ASN A 110 -6.36 -6.07 -19.32
C ASN A 110 -5.22 -5.20 -18.78
N ARG A 111 -4.67 -5.55 -17.62
CA ARG A 111 -3.66 -4.82 -16.90
C ARG A 111 -2.73 -5.78 -16.19
N HIS A 112 -1.47 -5.45 -16.15
CA HIS A 112 -0.52 -6.11 -15.27
C HIS A 112 0.44 -5.10 -14.64
N ASP A 113 0.95 -5.46 -13.48
CA ASP A 113 2.01 -4.74 -12.81
C ASP A 113 3.28 -5.59 -12.91
N GLU A 114 4.41 -4.96 -13.12
CA GLU A 114 5.69 -5.64 -13.25
C GLU A 114 6.59 -5.25 -12.08
N VAL A 115 7.24 -6.24 -11.49
CA VAL A 115 8.23 -6.05 -10.44
C VAL A 115 9.51 -6.75 -10.85
N THR A 116 10.61 -6.02 -10.91
CA THR A 116 11.94 -6.56 -11.20
C THR A 116 12.86 -6.30 -10.02
N THR A 117 13.61 -7.33 -9.61
CA THR A 117 14.54 -7.24 -8.49
C THR A 117 15.66 -8.27 -8.62
N ASP A 118 16.79 -7.99 -7.99
CA ASP A 118 18.00 -8.81 -8.14
C ASP A 118 17.87 -10.16 -7.42
N ARG A 119 17.28 -10.17 -6.21
CA ARG A 119 17.26 -11.36 -5.36
C ARG A 119 16.07 -11.41 -4.45
N CYS A 120 15.39 -12.58 -4.40
CA CYS A 120 14.29 -12.83 -3.48
C CYS A 120 14.42 -14.17 -2.78
N GLN A 121 14.00 -14.22 -1.53
CA GLN A 121 13.68 -15.45 -0.84
C GLN A 121 12.19 -15.72 -1.04
N TYR A 122 11.88 -16.90 -1.58
CA TYR A 122 10.52 -17.38 -1.77
C TYR A 122 10.23 -18.45 -0.73
N ASP A 123 9.11 -18.31 -0.06
CA ASP A 123 8.57 -19.28 0.88
C ASP A 123 7.43 -20.05 0.19
N SER A 124 7.63 -21.36 -0.06
CA SER A 124 6.66 -22.18 -0.79
C SER A 124 5.43 -22.56 0.04
N GLU A 125 5.45 -22.43 1.37
CA GLU A 125 4.30 -22.71 2.23
C GLU A 125 3.33 -21.53 2.24
N THR A 126 3.85 -20.33 2.36
CA THR A 126 3.07 -19.10 2.41
C THR A 126 2.93 -18.41 1.06
N ASN A 127 3.76 -18.80 0.07
CA ASN A 127 3.95 -18.13 -1.21
C ASN A 127 4.44 -16.68 -1.09
N ALA A 128 4.99 -16.32 0.07
CA ALA A 128 5.52 -14.99 0.31
C ALA A 128 6.89 -14.82 -0.37
N LEU A 129 7.18 -13.58 -0.78
CA LEU A 129 8.46 -13.18 -1.33
C LEU A 129 9.06 -12.09 -0.44
N ALA A 130 10.30 -12.27 -0.04
CA ALA A 130 11.12 -11.25 0.61
C ALA A 130 12.32 -10.96 -0.28
N CYS A 131 12.36 -9.77 -0.88
CA CYS A 131 13.39 -9.39 -1.84
C CYS A 131 14.36 -8.39 -1.21
N SER A 132 15.64 -8.55 -1.50
CA SER A 132 16.70 -7.66 -1.04
C SER A 132 17.41 -7.00 -2.23
N GLY A 133 17.92 -5.78 -2.02
CA GLY A 133 18.56 -4.99 -3.05
C GLY A 133 17.59 -4.12 -3.83
N LYS A 134 18.01 -3.68 -5.02
CA LYS A 134 17.19 -2.78 -5.85
C LYS A 134 15.93 -3.47 -6.34
N ALA A 135 14.84 -2.71 -6.39
CA ALA A 135 13.57 -3.14 -6.94
C ALA A 135 13.00 -2.03 -7.82
N SER A 136 12.59 -2.40 -9.03
CA SER A 136 11.85 -1.55 -9.95
C SER A 136 10.43 -2.08 -10.08
N VAL A 137 9.44 -1.20 -9.92
CA VAL A 137 8.02 -1.55 -10.02
C VAL A 137 7.40 -0.66 -11.07
N LYS A 138 6.71 -1.28 -12.03
CA LYS A 138 5.95 -0.59 -13.07
C LYS A 138 4.49 -0.96 -12.88
N LEU A 139 3.68 0.00 -12.45
CA LEU A 139 2.26 -0.19 -12.23
C LEU A 139 1.48 0.19 -13.48
N GLU A 140 0.46 -0.60 -13.79
CA GLU A 140 -0.38 -0.41 -14.98
C GLU A 140 0.39 -0.54 -16.31
N ALA A 141 1.33 -1.46 -16.36
CA ALA A 141 1.96 -1.84 -17.62
C ALA A 141 0.89 -2.33 -18.61
N GLU A 142 1.06 -2.03 -19.88
CA GLU A 142 0.16 -2.52 -20.92
C GLU A 142 0.28 -4.04 -21.04
N ALA A 143 -0.83 -4.75 -20.89
CA ALA A 143 -0.89 -6.14 -21.31
C ALA A 143 -0.77 -6.17 -22.83
N GLY A 144 0.11 -7.00 -23.40
CA GLY A 144 0.40 -7.09 -24.85
C GLY A 144 -0.79 -7.40 -25.78
N MET A 145 -2.01 -7.08 -25.38
CA MET A 145 -3.24 -7.18 -26.16
C MET A 145 -3.55 -5.85 -26.86
N PRO A 146 -4.26 -5.86 -28.01
CA PRO A 146 -4.68 -4.64 -28.68
C PRO A 146 -5.65 -3.86 -27.79
N VAL A 147 -5.10 -2.85 -27.11
CA VAL A 147 -5.82 -1.97 -26.20
C VAL A 147 -6.68 -1.01 -27.01
N LYS A 148 -7.90 -0.73 -26.54
CA LYS A 148 -8.74 0.34 -27.10
C LYS A 148 -7.95 1.65 -27.18
N PRO A 149 -8.07 2.44 -28.26
CA PRO A 149 -7.29 3.67 -28.48
C PRO A 149 -7.30 4.64 -27.29
N SER A 150 -8.39 4.66 -26.51
CA SER A 150 -8.55 5.51 -25.31
C SER A 150 -7.67 5.13 -24.12
N LEU A 151 -7.03 3.97 -24.12
CA LEU A 151 -6.14 3.50 -23.05
C LEU A 151 -4.65 3.60 -23.44
N ARG A 152 -4.34 3.88 -24.72
CA ARG A 152 -2.95 4.01 -25.21
C ARG A 152 -2.18 5.20 -24.62
N ASP A 153 -2.91 6.21 -24.10
CA ASP A 153 -2.31 7.42 -23.53
C ASP A 153 -2.05 7.30 -22.01
N ARG A 154 -2.39 6.17 -21.39
CA ARG A 154 -2.11 5.97 -19.96
C ARG A 154 -0.62 5.78 -19.75
N GLN A 155 -0.03 6.70 -18.99
CA GLN A 155 1.35 6.55 -18.59
C GLN A 155 1.45 5.65 -17.37
N PRO A 156 2.33 4.63 -17.38
CA PRO A 156 2.54 3.81 -16.20
C PRO A 156 3.21 4.61 -15.08
N LEU A 157 2.92 4.22 -13.85
CA LEU A 157 3.65 4.71 -12.69
C LEU A 157 4.88 3.83 -12.47
N PHE A 158 6.05 4.46 -12.47
CA PHE A 158 7.31 3.78 -12.18
C PHE A 158 7.74 4.09 -10.75
N LEU A 159 8.18 3.06 -10.04
CA LEU A 159 8.70 3.16 -8.69
C LEU A 159 10.06 2.48 -8.63
N GLU A 160 11.02 3.14 -8.00
CA GLU A 160 12.33 2.58 -7.68
C GLU A 160 12.50 2.57 -6.17
N THR A 161 12.89 1.43 -5.64
CA THR A 161 13.06 1.24 -4.20
C THR A 161 14.06 0.10 -3.92
N SER A 162 14.07 -0.39 -2.69
CA SER A 162 14.80 -1.60 -2.29
C SER A 162 14.03 -2.37 -1.23
N ASP A 163 14.46 -3.60 -0.99
CA ASP A 163 13.99 -4.45 0.10
C ASP A 163 12.46 -4.54 0.17
N ILE A 164 11.84 -5.05 -0.90
CA ILE A 164 10.40 -5.24 -1.01
C ILE A 164 9.96 -6.59 -0.45
N SER A 165 8.77 -6.64 0.13
CA SER A 165 8.09 -7.88 0.54
C SER A 165 6.74 -7.99 -0.15
N PHE A 166 6.43 -9.17 -0.68
CA PHE A 166 5.12 -9.50 -1.21
C PHE A 166 4.43 -10.53 -0.33
N ASP A 167 3.25 -10.18 0.16
CA ASP A 167 2.36 -11.08 0.91
C ASP A 167 1.13 -11.39 0.05
N PRO A 168 1.04 -12.60 -0.51
CA PRO A 168 -0.09 -12.98 -1.36
C PRO A 168 -1.39 -13.17 -0.57
N SER A 169 -1.34 -13.46 0.73
CA SER A 169 -2.54 -13.64 1.56
C SER A 169 -3.31 -12.33 1.73
N HIS A 170 -2.59 -11.22 1.84
CA HIS A 170 -3.14 -9.87 1.91
C HIS A 170 -3.12 -9.16 0.56
N SER A 171 -2.52 -9.77 -0.47
CA SER A 171 -2.31 -9.16 -1.79
C SER A 171 -1.56 -7.82 -1.69
N THR A 172 -0.51 -7.75 -0.85
CA THR A 172 0.22 -6.51 -0.58
C THR A 172 1.70 -6.62 -0.92
N ILE A 173 2.22 -5.55 -1.52
CA ILE A 173 3.66 -5.28 -1.66
C ILE A 173 4.01 -4.18 -0.68
N THR A 174 5.07 -4.35 0.08
CA THR A 174 5.52 -3.37 1.07
C THR A 174 7.03 -3.16 1.02
N THR A 175 7.46 -1.93 1.33
CA THR A 175 8.84 -1.62 1.68
C THR A 175 8.89 -0.52 2.74
N PRO A 176 9.83 -0.59 3.70
CA PRO A 176 10.09 0.51 4.62
C PRO A 176 11.12 1.52 4.07
N ARG A 177 11.71 1.26 2.91
CA ARG A 177 12.81 2.03 2.33
C ARG A 177 12.34 3.27 1.59
N ALA A 178 13.31 4.09 1.16
CA ALA A 178 13.04 5.19 0.26
C ALA A 178 12.47 4.68 -1.06
N VAL A 179 11.48 5.39 -1.57
CA VAL A 179 10.80 5.14 -2.83
C VAL A 179 10.93 6.37 -3.69
N HIS A 180 11.49 6.23 -4.88
CA HIS A 180 11.47 7.25 -5.91
C HIS A 180 10.41 6.89 -6.92
N PHE A 181 9.62 7.84 -7.36
CA PHE A 181 8.57 7.56 -8.32
C PHE A 181 8.50 8.63 -9.40
N HIS A 182 8.03 8.22 -10.57
CA HIS A 182 7.68 9.14 -11.63
C HIS A 182 6.41 8.69 -12.35
N PHE A 183 5.61 9.66 -12.72
CA PHE A 183 4.31 9.49 -13.30
C PHE A 183 4.03 10.61 -14.29
N GLY A 184 4.09 10.32 -15.58
CA GLY A 184 4.07 11.37 -16.58
C GLY A 184 5.19 12.39 -16.34
N PRO A 185 4.87 13.70 -16.30
CA PRO A 185 5.84 14.73 -15.99
C PRO A 185 6.15 14.86 -14.50
N ALA A 186 5.33 14.27 -13.62
CA ALA A 186 5.50 14.36 -12.18
C ALA A 186 6.55 13.36 -11.70
N SER A 187 7.35 13.77 -10.73
CA SER A 187 8.31 12.92 -10.02
C SER A 187 8.26 13.20 -8.53
N GLY A 188 8.78 12.28 -7.75
CA GLY A 188 8.80 12.46 -6.31
C GLY A 188 9.54 11.36 -5.58
N ALA A 189 9.54 11.49 -4.26
CA ALA A 189 10.11 10.50 -3.36
C ALA A 189 9.24 10.37 -2.10
N SER A 190 9.39 9.27 -1.40
CA SER A 190 8.76 9.02 -0.10
C SER A 190 9.59 8.05 0.72
N LEU A 191 9.23 7.88 1.98
CA LEU A 191 9.80 6.86 2.84
C LEU A 191 8.71 5.84 3.23
N GLY A 192 8.86 4.62 2.70
CA GLY A 192 7.91 3.52 2.90
C GLY A 192 6.74 3.54 1.94
N LEU A 193 6.35 2.32 1.49
CA LEU A 193 5.27 2.08 0.55
C LEU A 193 4.45 0.88 1.00
N VAL A 194 3.15 0.94 0.74
CA VAL A 194 2.23 -0.21 0.71
C VAL A 194 1.45 -0.14 -0.59
N TYR A 195 1.45 -1.23 -1.34
CA TYR A 195 0.65 -1.36 -2.54
C TYR A 195 -0.25 -2.59 -2.43
N ASN A 196 -1.56 -2.39 -2.57
CA ASN A 196 -2.53 -3.47 -2.61
C ASN A 196 -2.78 -3.87 -4.08
N THR A 197 -2.28 -5.04 -4.47
CA THR A 197 -2.37 -5.55 -5.85
C THR A 197 -3.79 -5.90 -6.27
N ARG A 198 -4.71 -6.13 -5.32
CA ARG A 198 -6.12 -6.46 -5.59
C ARG A 198 -6.94 -5.21 -5.89
N THR A 199 -6.77 -4.15 -5.09
CA THR A 199 -7.53 -2.90 -5.22
C THR A 199 -6.84 -1.89 -6.13
N GLY A 200 -5.53 -2.00 -6.32
CA GLY A 200 -4.71 -1.01 -7.00
C GLY A 200 -4.49 0.25 -6.15
N GLU A 201 -4.62 0.14 -4.83
CA GLU A 201 -4.35 1.24 -3.91
C GLU A 201 -2.86 1.29 -3.58
N LEU A 202 -2.27 2.46 -3.75
CA LEU A 202 -0.88 2.75 -3.42
C LEU A 202 -0.83 3.78 -2.29
N ILE A 203 -0.11 3.46 -1.23
CA ILE A 203 0.11 4.32 -0.08
C ILE A 203 1.61 4.60 0.04
N LEU A 204 2.00 5.86 -0.12
CA LEU A 204 3.29 6.38 0.27
C LEU A 204 3.20 6.92 1.69
N LYS A 205 3.98 6.34 2.61
CA LYS A 205 3.67 6.42 4.05
C LYS A 205 4.05 7.75 4.69
N ARG A 206 5.19 8.34 4.30
CA ARG A 206 5.70 9.56 4.95
C ARG A 206 6.75 10.27 4.09
N ASP A 207 7.01 11.52 4.43
CA ASP A 207 8.03 12.35 3.82
C ASP A 207 7.89 12.41 2.29
N VAL A 208 6.63 12.60 1.83
CA VAL A 208 6.32 12.60 0.41
C VAL A 208 6.72 13.92 -0.19
N THR A 209 7.60 13.88 -1.18
CA THR A 209 7.96 15.03 -2.03
C THR A 209 7.38 14.83 -3.41
N LEU A 210 6.82 15.88 -3.99
CA LEU A 210 6.26 15.90 -5.34
C LEU A 210 6.85 17.08 -6.11
N ARG A 211 7.20 16.84 -7.37
CA ARG A 211 7.64 17.86 -8.32
C ARG A 211 6.83 17.73 -9.59
N LEU A 212 6.15 18.80 -9.98
CA LEU A 212 5.35 18.85 -11.18
C LEU A 212 5.80 20.03 -12.04
N PRO A 213 6.55 19.81 -13.12
CA PRO A 213 6.91 20.86 -14.08
C PRO A 213 5.66 21.41 -14.78
N GLN A 214 5.52 22.73 -14.84
CA GLN A 214 4.41 23.43 -15.49
C GLN A 214 4.91 24.33 -16.63
N GLY A 215 5.60 23.79 -17.60
CA GLY A 215 6.05 24.56 -18.77
C GLY A 215 6.61 25.95 -18.41
N GLY A 216 6.06 27.00 -19.02
CA GLY A 216 6.49 28.38 -18.78
C GLY A 216 6.15 28.95 -17.40
N ALA A 217 5.36 28.28 -16.58
CA ALA A 217 4.94 28.73 -15.23
C ALA A 217 5.86 28.22 -14.11
N GLY A 218 6.95 27.51 -14.45
CA GLY A 218 7.89 26.95 -13.47
C GLY A 218 7.51 25.56 -12.97
N THR A 219 7.96 25.22 -11.77
CA THR A 219 7.71 23.92 -11.14
C THR A 219 6.89 24.11 -9.88
N ILE A 220 5.87 23.27 -9.70
CA ILE A 220 5.20 23.12 -8.42
C ILE A 220 5.99 22.07 -7.62
N GLU A 221 6.39 22.44 -6.41
CA GLU A 221 6.94 21.52 -5.42
C GLU A 221 5.94 21.38 -4.28
N ALA A 222 5.66 20.13 -3.91
CA ALA A 222 4.79 19.84 -2.78
C ALA A 222 5.46 18.84 -1.83
N LEU A 223 5.31 19.11 -0.54
CA LEU A 223 5.65 18.20 0.56
C LEU A 223 4.34 17.75 1.18
N ALA A 224 4.22 16.46 1.48
CA ALA A 224 3.07 15.91 2.19
C ALA A 224 3.49 14.86 3.21
N GLY A 225 2.74 14.75 4.29
CA GLY A 225 2.99 13.72 5.31
C GLY A 225 2.78 12.32 4.74
N SER A 226 1.80 12.14 3.86
CA SER A 226 1.50 10.88 3.16
C SER A 226 0.80 11.13 1.84
N LEU A 227 0.77 10.10 0.97
CA LEU A 227 0.02 10.11 -0.27
C LEU A 227 -0.70 8.78 -0.45
N ILE A 228 -1.98 8.82 -0.81
CA ILE A 228 -2.79 7.66 -1.14
C ILE A 228 -3.31 7.84 -2.56
N TYR A 229 -2.91 6.96 -3.47
CA TYR A 229 -3.51 6.86 -4.80
C TYR A 229 -4.54 5.74 -4.80
N THR A 230 -5.75 6.05 -5.22
CA THR A 230 -6.86 5.09 -5.33
C THR A 230 -7.30 4.98 -6.78
N LYS A 231 -7.12 3.81 -7.36
CA LYS A 231 -7.46 3.56 -8.77
C LYS A 231 -8.94 3.75 -9.08
N GLN A 232 -9.83 3.33 -8.17
CA GLN A 232 -11.28 3.41 -8.41
C GLN A 232 -11.77 4.84 -8.63
N SER A 233 -11.25 5.79 -7.85
CA SER A 233 -11.58 7.21 -7.97
C SER A 233 -10.69 7.96 -8.94
N ASN A 234 -9.64 7.32 -9.45
CA ASN A 234 -8.56 7.94 -10.22
C ASN A 234 -8.05 9.21 -9.55
N GLY A 235 -7.90 9.14 -8.22
CA GLY A 235 -7.59 10.26 -7.35
C GLY A 235 -6.42 10.00 -6.42
N ILE A 236 -5.77 11.09 -6.04
CA ILE A 236 -4.69 11.09 -5.06
C ILE A 236 -5.15 11.93 -3.87
N SER A 237 -5.04 11.38 -2.68
CA SER A 237 -5.24 12.10 -1.41
C SER A 237 -3.90 12.38 -0.77
N LEU A 238 -3.71 13.61 -0.29
CA LEU A 238 -2.51 14.04 0.42
C LEU A 238 -2.85 14.25 1.90
N GLY A 239 -2.03 13.67 2.77
CA GLY A 239 -2.14 13.79 4.22
C GLY A 239 -1.21 14.88 4.78
N ALA A 240 -1.64 15.50 5.88
CA ALA A 240 -0.88 16.53 6.57
C ALA A 240 0.49 16.03 7.11
N PRO A 241 1.45 16.96 7.29
CA PRO A 241 1.43 18.35 6.83
C PRO A 241 1.60 18.48 5.32
N ILE A 242 0.93 19.46 4.70
CA ILE A 242 1.07 19.74 3.27
C ILE A 242 1.66 21.11 3.12
N HIS A 243 2.75 21.22 2.35
CA HIS A 243 3.37 22.47 1.94
C HIS A 243 3.53 22.48 0.43
N VAL A 244 3.06 23.53 -0.22
CA VAL A 244 3.15 23.68 -1.67
C VAL A 244 3.88 24.97 -1.99
N VAL A 245 4.87 24.90 -2.85
CA VAL A 245 5.65 26.04 -3.32
C VAL A 245 5.51 26.16 -4.83
N GLN A 246 5.14 27.34 -5.31
CA GLN A 246 5.03 27.64 -6.74
C GLN A 246 5.38 29.11 -6.99
N GLY A 247 6.42 29.38 -7.78
CA GLY A 247 6.76 30.72 -8.22
C GLY A 247 7.01 31.71 -7.06
N GLY A 248 7.58 31.25 -5.94
CA GLY A 248 7.80 32.05 -4.73
C GLY A 248 6.59 32.22 -3.81
N ARG A 249 5.47 31.58 -4.12
CA ARG A 249 4.30 31.48 -3.24
C ARG A 249 4.35 30.23 -2.45
N GLU A 250 4.06 30.30 -1.15
CA GLU A 250 4.01 29.18 -0.25
C GLU A 250 2.61 29.03 0.33
N LEU A 251 2.08 27.81 0.27
CA LEU A 251 0.79 27.44 0.82
C LEU A 251 0.97 26.25 1.76
N SER A 252 0.35 26.32 2.93
CA SER A 252 0.21 25.16 3.82
C SER A 252 -1.24 24.72 3.85
N ALA A 253 -1.48 23.41 3.92
CA ALA A 253 -2.83 22.85 3.98
C ALA A 253 -2.87 21.65 4.93
N SER A 254 -4.05 21.36 5.44
CA SER A 254 -4.28 20.20 6.29
C SER A 254 -4.66 18.93 5.50
N THR A 255 -5.34 19.08 4.35
CA THR A 255 -5.66 17.98 3.45
C THR A 255 -5.58 18.45 2.00
N GLY A 256 -5.29 17.50 1.11
CA GLY A 256 -5.25 17.76 -0.33
C GLY A 256 -5.83 16.60 -1.12
N ALA A 257 -6.45 16.93 -2.25
CA ALA A 257 -6.92 15.93 -3.22
C ALA A 257 -6.52 16.36 -4.62
N VAL A 258 -5.99 15.42 -5.41
CA VAL A 258 -5.63 15.59 -6.81
C VAL A 258 -6.48 14.63 -7.63
N PHE A 259 -7.16 15.14 -8.63
CA PHE A 259 -8.00 14.37 -9.54
C PHE A 259 -7.30 14.21 -10.88
N LEU A 260 -7.32 12.98 -11.38
CA LEU A 260 -6.69 12.61 -12.64
C LEU A 260 -7.74 12.28 -13.69
N ASP A 261 -7.45 12.55 -14.97
CA ASP A 261 -8.25 12.05 -16.09
C ASP A 261 -7.94 10.58 -16.40
N ALA A 262 -8.60 10.04 -17.43
CA ALA A 262 -8.39 8.66 -17.86
C ALA A 262 -6.96 8.39 -18.39
N ALA A 263 -6.22 9.42 -18.76
CA ALA A 263 -4.82 9.35 -19.19
C ALA A 263 -3.84 9.63 -18.03
N ASN A 264 -4.36 9.68 -16.79
CA ASN A 264 -3.61 9.99 -15.59
C ASN A 264 -3.00 11.41 -15.55
N ARG A 265 -3.58 12.37 -16.26
CA ARG A 265 -3.18 13.77 -16.20
C ARG A 265 -3.96 14.49 -15.12
N VAL A 266 -3.29 15.37 -14.39
CA VAL A 266 -3.91 16.19 -13.35
C VAL A 266 -4.96 17.11 -13.97
N THR A 267 -6.22 17.00 -13.52
CA THR A 267 -7.34 17.85 -13.96
C THR A 267 -7.74 18.87 -12.92
N ARG A 268 -7.60 18.53 -11.65
CA ARG A 268 -7.98 19.42 -10.53
C ARG A 268 -7.17 19.10 -9.30
N VAL A 269 -6.79 20.12 -8.57
CA VAL A 269 -6.20 20.03 -7.24
C VAL A 269 -7.11 20.79 -6.27
N THR A 270 -7.41 20.20 -5.13
CA THR A 270 -8.19 20.82 -4.06
C THR A 270 -7.38 20.75 -2.77
N LEU A 271 -7.20 21.86 -2.10
CA LEU A 271 -6.56 21.95 -0.79
C LEU A 271 -7.57 22.47 0.22
N SER A 272 -7.58 21.93 1.43
CA SER A 272 -8.46 22.34 2.52
C SER A 272 -7.65 22.71 3.76
N GLY A 273 -8.18 23.65 4.57
CA GLY A 273 -7.45 24.17 5.73
C GLY A 273 -6.20 24.96 5.30
N VAL A 274 -6.33 25.75 4.23
CA VAL A 274 -5.21 26.48 3.62
C VAL A 274 -4.82 27.67 4.50
N GLN A 275 -3.53 27.78 4.78
CA GLN A 275 -2.87 28.95 5.35
C GLN A 275 -1.74 29.33 4.40
N GLY A 276 -1.70 30.56 3.95
CA GLY A 276 -0.69 31.02 2.99
C GLY A 276 -0.01 32.31 3.47
N SER A 277 1.27 32.43 3.20
CA SER A 277 1.98 33.71 3.17
C SER A 277 2.26 34.05 1.70
N ASP A 278 1.49 34.96 1.15
CA ASP A 278 1.85 35.58 -0.13
C ASP A 278 3.07 36.47 0.10
N VAL A 279 4.25 35.98 -0.15
CA VAL A 279 5.41 36.82 -0.41
C VAL A 279 5.24 37.35 -1.84
N LEU A 280 4.36 38.32 -2.02
CA LEU A 280 4.27 39.07 -3.26
C LEU A 280 5.53 39.93 -3.37
N PRO A 281 6.34 39.80 -4.43
CA PRO A 281 7.18 40.94 -4.85
C PRO A 281 6.21 42.09 -5.15
N ALA A 282 6.51 43.27 -4.65
CA ALA A 282 5.63 44.44 -4.58
C ALA A 282 5.12 45.01 -5.93
N ASN A 283 5.15 44.26 -7.03
CA ASN A 283 4.67 44.67 -8.34
C ASN A 283 4.12 43.47 -9.08
N GLU A 284 2.83 43.27 -9.03
CA GLU A 284 1.92 42.78 -10.07
C GLU A 284 0.65 42.16 -9.50
N ILE A 285 -0.27 43.04 -9.08
CA ILE A 285 -1.69 42.70 -9.10
C ILE A 285 -2.28 43.51 -10.26
N LYS A 286 -2.31 42.96 -11.47
CA LYS A 286 -3.29 43.33 -12.47
C LYS A 286 -4.33 42.20 -12.51
N GLY A 287 -5.46 42.46 -11.86
CA GLY A 287 -6.66 41.69 -12.08
C GLY A 287 -7.12 41.85 -13.52
N SER A 288 -7.44 40.79 -14.17
CA SER A 288 -8.33 40.76 -15.34
C SER A 288 -9.51 39.86 -14.95
N GLY A 289 -10.70 40.47 -15.06
CA GLY A 289 -12.00 39.93 -14.78
C GLY A 289 -12.42 38.71 -15.61
#